data_8f7ff9b11391adde276f3ae41530ee57
#
_entry.id   8f7ff9b11391adde276f3ae41530ee57
#
_cell.length_a   1.000
_cell.length_b   1.000
_cell.length_c   1.000
_cell.angle_alpha   90.00
_cell.angle_beta   90.00
_cell.angle_gamma   90.00
#
_symmetry.space_group_name_H-M   'P 1'
#
loop_
_entity.id
_entity.type
_entity.pdbx_description
1 polymer ?
#
loop_
_entity_poly.entity_id
_entity_poly.type
_entity_poly.pdbx_seq_one_letter_code
_entity_poly.pdbx_strand_id
1 'polypeptide(L)'
;MENEKYLFVVSGAAGTGKDSVVKALREAHPEIEKTVSATTRAPRPGEQEGVDYYYRTREQFQHLIDTDQVVEHNFYNGNYYGTLREEVDKRLEAGKLVVLVIDVHGAANIRRMFPGATTVFLLPPSVEELEHRLRGRGTETEESIRERLATAQSELAEQDKFTLKLVNNEVASCAEELYQAVSYTHLRAHETLSDL
;
A
#
# COMPACT_ATOMS: atom_id res chain seq x y z
N MET A 1 -4.07 17.59 -7.21
CA MET A 1 -2.81 18.20 -7.74
C MET A 1 -2.39 17.45 -9.00
N GLU A 2 -1.71 18.10 -9.94
CA GLU A 2 -1.36 17.49 -11.24
C GLU A 2 -0.49 16.22 -11.11
N ASN A 3 0.28 16.12 -10.04
CA ASN A 3 1.19 15.00 -9.79
C ASN A 3 0.57 13.79 -9.06
N GLU A 4 -0.70 13.85 -8.65
CA GLU A 4 -1.36 12.73 -7.96
C GLU A 4 -1.47 11.46 -8.81
N LYS A 5 -1.44 11.60 -10.13
CA LYS A 5 -1.39 10.50 -11.10
C LYS A 5 -0.15 9.61 -10.99
N TYR A 6 0.91 10.10 -10.31
CA TYR A 6 2.14 9.34 -10.01
C TYR A 6 2.04 8.54 -8.72
N LEU A 7 0.94 8.69 -7.96
CA LEU A 7 0.67 7.93 -6.76
C LEU A 7 -0.21 6.73 -7.08
N PHE A 8 0.24 5.55 -6.72
CA PHE A 8 -0.60 4.37 -6.77
C PHE A 8 -0.55 3.59 -5.45
N VAL A 9 -1.68 3.01 -5.14
CA VAL A 9 -1.92 2.28 -3.90
C VAL A 9 -2.19 0.84 -4.23
N VAL A 10 -1.44 -0.07 -3.64
CA VAL A 10 -1.68 -1.50 -3.69
C VAL A 10 -2.32 -1.95 -2.39
N SER A 11 -3.56 -2.39 -2.47
CA SER A 11 -4.32 -2.91 -1.35
C SER A 11 -4.87 -4.31 -1.65
N GLY A 12 -5.57 -4.89 -0.72
CA GLY A 12 -6.16 -6.23 -0.84
C GLY A 12 -6.15 -6.95 0.51
N ALA A 13 -6.83 -8.06 0.60
CA ALA A 13 -6.95 -8.83 1.83
C ALA A 13 -5.60 -9.33 2.35
N ALA A 14 -5.54 -9.62 3.65
CA ALA A 14 -4.38 -10.25 4.25
C ALA A 14 -4.11 -11.61 3.55
N GLY A 15 -2.83 -11.87 3.20
CA GLY A 15 -2.45 -13.11 2.50
C GLY A 15 -2.49 -13.05 0.97
N THR A 16 -2.94 -11.95 0.36
CA THR A 16 -2.95 -11.79 -1.12
C THR A 16 -1.57 -11.57 -1.74
N GLY A 17 -0.52 -11.33 -0.93
CA GLY A 17 0.85 -11.20 -1.41
C GLY A 17 1.27 -9.79 -1.82
N LYS A 18 0.61 -8.75 -1.34
CA LYS A 18 0.91 -7.34 -1.62
C LYS A 18 2.38 -6.98 -1.51
N ASP A 19 2.99 -7.33 -0.37
CA ASP A 19 4.41 -7.00 -0.12
C ASP A 19 5.35 -7.71 -1.10
N SER A 20 5.06 -8.97 -1.43
CA SER A 20 5.86 -9.76 -2.38
C SER A 20 5.76 -9.19 -3.79
N VAL A 21 4.54 -8.83 -4.24
CA VAL A 21 4.32 -8.24 -5.57
C VAL A 21 5.01 -6.88 -5.68
N VAL A 22 4.85 -6.00 -4.68
CA VAL A 22 5.48 -4.68 -4.71
C VAL A 22 7.00 -4.78 -4.56
N LYS A 23 7.52 -5.76 -3.83
CA LYS A 23 8.96 -6.03 -3.79
C LYS A 23 9.49 -6.42 -5.17
N ALA A 24 8.86 -7.39 -5.83
CA ALA A 24 9.23 -7.83 -7.19
C ALA A 24 9.11 -6.68 -8.20
N LEU A 25 8.04 -5.88 -8.13
CA LEU A 25 7.86 -4.69 -8.94
C LEU A 25 9.04 -3.72 -8.82
N ARG A 26 9.47 -3.41 -7.61
CA ARG A 26 10.56 -2.46 -7.37
C ARG A 26 11.95 -3.02 -7.70
N GLU A 27 12.12 -4.33 -7.64
CA GLU A 27 13.34 -5.01 -8.10
C GLU A 27 13.47 -4.93 -9.62
N ALA A 28 12.36 -5.06 -10.35
CA ALA A 28 12.33 -4.96 -11.81
C ALA A 28 12.31 -3.50 -12.31
N HIS A 29 11.70 -2.59 -11.54
CA HIS A 29 11.47 -1.18 -11.89
C HIS A 29 11.96 -0.25 -10.77
N PRO A 30 13.28 0.02 -10.68
CA PRO A 30 13.89 0.80 -9.60
C PRO A 30 13.46 2.27 -9.53
N GLU A 31 12.85 2.80 -10.62
CA GLU A 31 12.27 4.14 -10.66
C GLU A 31 11.04 4.30 -9.77
N ILE A 32 10.41 3.18 -9.34
CA ILE A 32 9.28 3.18 -8.43
C ILE A 32 9.76 3.30 -6.99
N GLU A 33 9.37 4.37 -6.33
CA GLU A 33 9.76 4.66 -4.96
C GLU A 33 8.68 4.25 -3.95
N LYS A 34 9.11 3.70 -2.82
CA LYS A 34 8.27 3.45 -1.65
C LYS A 34 8.55 4.54 -0.62
N THR A 35 7.51 5.00 0.08
CA THR A 35 7.65 5.94 1.21
C THR A 35 8.27 5.27 2.43
N VAL A 36 8.92 6.06 3.28
CA VAL A 36 9.35 5.64 4.62
C VAL A 36 8.20 5.89 5.58
N SER A 37 7.75 4.85 6.27
CA SER A 37 6.66 4.94 7.24
C SER A 37 7.12 5.55 8.55
N ALA A 38 6.20 6.20 9.28
CA ALA A 38 6.38 6.58 10.67
C ALA A 38 5.88 5.47 11.62
N THR A 39 6.48 5.38 12.81
CA THR A 39 6.04 4.45 13.84
C THR A 39 6.31 4.99 15.25
N THR A 40 5.49 4.53 16.21
CA THR A 40 5.73 4.79 17.65
C THR A 40 6.54 3.68 18.33
N ARG A 41 6.90 2.63 17.59
CA ARG A 41 7.81 1.59 18.07
C ARG A 41 9.23 2.15 18.21
N ALA A 42 9.92 1.80 19.29
CA ALA A 42 11.32 2.12 19.42
C ALA A 42 12.16 1.46 18.30
N PRO A 43 13.22 2.12 17.82
CA PRO A 43 14.12 1.53 16.83
C PRO A 43 14.79 0.25 17.35
N ARG A 44 14.97 -0.71 16.46
CA ARG A 44 15.74 -1.92 16.73
C ARG A 44 17.24 -1.67 16.47
N PRO A 45 18.14 -2.49 17.03
CA PRO A 45 19.55 -2.38 16.69
C PRO A 45 19.78 -2.46 15.18
N GLY A 46 20.48 -1.43 14.65
CA GLY A 46 20.79 -1.33 13.21
C GLY A 46 19.77 -0.55 12.38
N GLU A 47 18.57 -0.29 12.89
CA GLU A 47 17.59 0.56 12.22
C GLU A 47 17.96 2.05 12.32
N GLN A 48 17.69 2.82 11.26
CA GLN A 48 18.05 4.23 11.14
C GLN A 48 16.81 5.12 10.91
N GLU A 49 16.80 6.27 11.62
CA GLU A 49 15.78 7.32 11.42
C GLU A 49 15.75 7.79 9.96
N GLY A 50 14.54 7.85 9.40
CA GLY A 50 14.32 8.31 8.02
C GLY A 50 14.75 7.35 6.92
N VAL A 51 15.25 6.17 7.28
CA VAL A 51 15.62 5.08 6.35
C VAL A 51 14.69 3.89 6.54
N ASP A 52 14.66 3.33 7.75
CA ASP A 52 13.77 2.22 8.08
C ASP A 52 12.39 2.73 8.48
N TYR A 53 12.36 3.70 9.38
CA TYR A 53 11.17 4.39 9.85
C TYR A 53 11.50 5.83 10.27
N TYR A 54 10.44 6.67 10.34
CA TYR A 54 10.42 7.88 11.14
C TYR A 54 9.89 7.52 12.52
N TYR A 55 10.75 7.53 13.55
CA TYR A 55 10.38 7.18 14.92
C TYR A 55 9.75 8.38 15.63
N ARG A 56 8.55 8.21 16.16
CA ARG A 56 7.76 9.27 16.82
C ARG A 56 7.29 8.79 18.19
N THR A 57 7.11 9.70 19.12
CA THR A 57 6.35 9.39 20.34
C THR A 57 4.88 9.22 20.02
N ARG A 58 4.09 8.65 20.93
CA ARG A 58 2.64 8.52 20.74
C ARG A 58 1.97 9.89 20.59
N GLU A 59 2.40 10.87 21.41
CA GLU A 59 1.89 12.24 21.39
C GLU A 59 2.22 12.91 20.05
N GLN A 60 3.44 12.73 19.54
CA GLN A 60 3.84 13.26 18.23
C GLN A 60 3.03 12.61 17.12
N PHE A 61 2.84 11.27 17.17
CA PHE A 61 2.07 10.57 16.14
C PHE A 61 0.60 10.98 16.17
N GLN A 62 0.00 11.12 17.36
CA GLN A 62 -1.37 11.60 17.50
C GLN A 62 -1.53 13.02 16.94
N HIS A 63 -0.58 13.90 17.22
CA HIS A 63 -0.58 15.25 16.65
C HIS A 63 -0.53 15.24 15.12
N LEU A 64 0.26 14.35 14.53
CA LEU A 64 0.32 14.17 13.06
C LEU A 64 -1.02 13.69 12.49
N ILE A 65 -1.74 12.81 13.20
CA ILE A 65 -3.09 12.38 12.82
C ILE A 65 -4.06 13.56 12.89
N ASP A 66 -4.09 14.28 14.01
CA ASP A 66 -5.02 15.37 14.27
C ASP A 66 -4.85 16.55 13.30
N THR A 67 -3.66 16.66 12.69
CA THR A 67 -3.33 17.71 11.72
C THR A 67 -3.28 17.25 10.26
N ASP A 68 -3.86 16.07 9.95
CA ASP A 68 -3.87 15.46 8.59
C ASP A 68 -2.47 15.31 7.96
N GLN A 69 -1.42 15.17 8.80
CA GLN A 69 -0.04 14.94 8.36
C GLN A 69 0.28 13.45 8.12
N VAL A 70 -0.65 12.55 8.45
CA VAL A 70 -0.58 11.12 8.19
C VAL A 70 -1.67 10.77 7.18
N VAL A 71 -1.28 10.25 6.01
CA VAL A 71 -2.23 9.91 4.94
C VAL A 71 -2.97 8.60 5.18
N GLU A 72 -2.35 7.70 5.94
CA GLU A 72 -2.96 6.46 6.44
C GLU A 72 -2.21 6.01 7.71
N HIS A 73 -2.88 5.34 8.60
CA HIS A 73 -2.26 4.75 9.77
C HIS A 73 -3.01 3.50 10.25
N ASN A 74 -2.27 2.64 10.95
CA ASN A 74 -2.79 1.46 11.61
C ASN A 74 -2.18 1.32 13.01
N PHE A 75 -2.92 0.68 13.93
CA PHE A 75 -2.43 0.36 15.26
C PHE A 75 -2.22 -1.16 15.35
N TYR A 76 -0.96 -1.56 15.52
CA TYR A 76 -0.60 -2.97 15.57
C TYR A 76 0.42 -3.24 16.68
N ASN A 77 0.19 -4.28 17.45
CA ASN A 77 1.06 -4.72 18.55
C ASN A 77 1.53 -3.57 19.47
N GLY A 78 0.55 -2.73 19.88
CA GLY A 78 0.79 -1.65 20.82
C GLY A 78 1.42 -0.38 20.23
N ASN A 79 1.66 -0.32 18.93
CA ASN A 79 2.28 0.81 18.24
C ASN A 79 1.47 1.28 17.04
N TYR A 80 1.57 2.58 16.76
CA TYR A 80 1.11 3.16 15.52
C TYR A 80 2.15 2.96 14.42
N TYR A 81 1.64 2.77 13.21
CA TYR A 81 2.39 2.79 11.95
C TYR A 81 1.59 3.60 10.95
N GLY A 82 2.25 4.37 10.10
CA GLY A 82 1.53 5.14 9.09
C GLY A 82 2.46 5.82 8.11
N THR A 83 1.88 6.35 7.05
CA THR A 83 2.60 7.05 5.99
C THR A 83 2.46 8.56 6.19
N LEU A 84 3.59 9.25 6.26
CA LEU A 84 3.61 10.71 6.37
C LEU A 84 3.21 11.35 5.04
N ARG A 85 2.37 12.39 5.11
CA ARG A 85 1.98 13.18 3.95
C ARG A 85 3.19 13.79 3.26
N GLU A 86 4.11 14.37 4.02
CA GLU A 86 5.35 14.96 3.52
C GLU A 86 6.18 13.98 2.67
N GLU A 87 6.23 12.70 3.07
CA GLU A 87 6.93 11.65 2.32
C GLU A 87 6.31 11.40 0.94
N VAL A 88 4.99 11.46 0.86
CA VAL A 88 4.26 11.33 -0.42
C VAL A 88 4.46 12.58 -1.25
N ASP A 89 4.17 13.77 -0.70
CA ASP A 89 4.22 15.04 -1.41
C ASP A 89 5.61 15.29 -1.98
N LYS A 90 6.68 15.10 -1.20
CA LYS A 90 8.08 15.26 -1.63
C LYS A 90 8.44 14.43 -2.86
N ARG A 91 7.97 13.18 -2.91
CA ARG A 91 8.25 12.30 -4.05
C ARG A 91 7.43 12.67 -5.29
N LEU A 92 6.17 13.01 -5.07
CA LEU A 92 5.29 13.46 -6.16
C LEU A 92 5.79 14.77 -6.78
N GLU A 93 6.25 15.72 -5.97
CA GLU A 93 6.87 16.98 -6.44
C GLU A 93 8.17 16.72 -7.22
N ALA A 94 8.93 15.70 -6.84
CA ALA A 94 10.11 15.26 -7.60
C ALA A 94 9.76 14.46 -8.87
N GLY A 95 8.48 14.29 -9.21
CA GLY A 95 8.02 13.57 -10.40
C GLY A 95 8.25 12.06 -10.32
N LYS A 96 8.31 11.49 -9.11
CA LYS A 96 8.54 10.06 -8.90
C LYS A 96 7.25 9.27 -8.94
N LEU A 97 7.32 8.05 -9.48
CA LEU A 97 6.27 7.05 -9.31
C LEU A 97 6.31 6.51 -7.88
N VAL A 98 5.24 6.73 -7.13
CA VAL A 98 5.17 6.38 -5.70
C VAL A 98 4.19 5.25 -5.47
N VAL A 99 4.66 4.19 -4.80
CA VAL A 99 3.80 3.07 -4.39
C VAL A 99 3.58 3.06 -2.88
N LEU A 100 2.31 2.94 -2.49
CA LEU A 100 1.90 2.65 -1.12
C LEU A 100 1.33 1.24 -1.03
N VAL A 101 1.74 0.49 0.00
CA VAL A 101 1.18 -0.83 0.33
C VAL A 101 0.43 -0.69 1.64
N ILE A 102 -0.89 -0.65 1.57
CA ILE A 102 -1.77 -0.34 2.71
C ILE A 102 -3.03 -1.21 2.70
N ASP A 103 -3.75 -1.22 3.81
CA ASP A 103 -5.03 -1.90 3.91
C ASP A 103 -6.17 -1.13 3.20
N VAL A 104 -7.36 -1.70 3.20
CA VAL A 104 -8.54 -1.12 2.52
C VAL A 104 -8.99 0.20 3.18
N HIS A 105 -8.77 0.37 4.48
CA HIS A 105 -9.11 1.58 5.21
C HIS A 105 -8.13 2.72 4.87
N GLY A 106 -6.84 2.42 4.83
CA GLY A 106 -5.81 3.35 4.36
C GLY A 106 -6.05 3.79 2.93
N ALA A 107 -6.43 2.85 2.04
CA ALA A 107 -6.77 3.17 0.66
C ALA A 107 -7.98 4.12 0.54
N ALA A 108 -8.97 4.00 1.44
CA ALA A 108 -10.10 4.94 1.49
C ALA A 108 -9.64 6.37 1.83
N ASN A 109 -8.71 6.52 2.77
CA ASN A 109 -8.13 7.82 3.10
C ASN A 109 -7.33 8.41 1.93
N ILE A 110 -6.54 7.59 1.23
CA ILE A 110 -5.81 8.06 0.05
C ILE A 110 -6.76 8.56 -1.03
N ARG A 111 -7.85 7.86 -1.35
CA ARG A 111 -8.85 8.33 -2.32
C ARG A 111 -9.45 9.69 -1.95
N ARG A 112 -9.60 9.96 -0.65
CA ARG A 112 -10.09 11.25 -0.16
C ARG A 112 -9.06 12.37 -0.30
N MET A 113 -7.80 12.08 0.04
CA MET A 113 -6.72 13.07 0.08
C MET A 113 -6.06 13.31 -1.28
N PHE A 114 -6.02 12.28 -2.11
CA PHE A 114 -5.40 12.26 -3.44
C PHE A 114 -6.37 11.65 -4.47
N PRO A 115 -7.41 12.38 -4.89
CA PRO A 115 -8.43 11.83 -5.79
C PRO A 115 -7.88 11.43 -7.18
N GLY A 116 -6.73 11.95 -7.57
CA GLY A 116 -6.02 11.56 -8.80
C GLY A 116 -5.15 10.30 -8.69
N ALA A 117 -5.02 9.72 -7.48
CA ALA A 117 -4.24 8.51 -7.27
C ALA A 117 -4.92 7.26 -7.85
N THR A 118 -4.12 6.36 -8.41
CA THR A 118 -4.61 5.04 -8.87
C THR A 118 -4.64 4.05 -7.72
N THR A 119 -5.78 3.43 -7.48
CA THR A 119 -5.93 2.38 -6.45
C THR A 119 -6.08 1.01 -7.09
N VAL A 120 -5.25 0.07 -6.65
CA VAL A 120 -5.18 -1.30 -7.17
C VAL A 120 -5.52 -2.28 -6.06
N PHE A 121 -6.49 -3.16 -6.30
CA PHE A 121 -6.84 -4.24 -5.39
C PHE A 121 -6.24 -5.56 -5.86
N LEU A 122 -5.38 -6.16 -5.03
CA LEU A 122 -4.85 -7.48 -5.27
C LEU A 122 -5.80 -8.55 -4.75
N LEU A 123 -6.19 -9.44 -5.66
CA LEU A 123 -7.03 -10.59 -5.39
C LEU A 123 -6.17 -11.86 -5.28
N PRO A 124 -6.52 -12.81 -4.42
CA PRO A 124 -5.97 -14.16 -4.51
C PRO A 124 -6.57 -14.88 -5.73
N PRO A 125 -5.94 -15.96 -6.23
CA PRO A 125 -6.51 -16.78 -7.29
C PRO A 125 -7.86 -17.40 -6.93
N SER A 126 -8.00 -17.79 -5.66
CA SER A 126 -9.25 -18.29 -5.07
C SER A 126 -9.26 -18.08 -3.56
N VAL A 127 -10.41 -18.29 -2.95
CA VAL A 127 -10.57 -18.26 -1.47
C VAL A 127 -9.81 -19.40 -0.81
N GLU A 128 -9.80 -20.57 -1.44
CA GLU A 128 -9.07 -21.75 -0.98
C GLU A 128 -7.55 -21.51 -0.96
N GLU A 129 -7.03 -20.85 -2.01
CA GLU A 129 -5.62 -20.48 -2.05
C GLU A 129 -5.29 -19.42 -0.98
N LEU A 130 -6.18 -18.47 -0.74
CA LEU A 130 -6.01 -17.50 0.33
C LEU A 130 -5.94 -18.19 1.70
N GLU A 131 -6.85 -19.13 1.97
CA GLU A 131 -6.81 -19.92 3.20
C GLU A 131 -5.52 -20.71 3.32
N HIS A 132 -5.07 -21.35 2.24
CA HIS A 132 -3.81 -22.08 2.19
C HIS A 132 -2.62 -21.17 2.55
N ARG A 133 -2.55 -19.98 1.96
CA ARG A 133 -1.49 -18.99 2.26
C ARG A 133 -1.52 -18.49 3.71
N LEU A 134 -2.70 -18.31 4.27
CA LEU A 134 -2.85 -17.90 5.67
C LEU A 134 -2.40 -19.02 6.64
N ARG A 135 -2.73 -20.28 6.33
CA ARG A 135 -2.30 -21.46 7.12
C ARG A 135 -0.80 -21.74 7.01
N GLY A 136 -0.20 -21.49 5.86
CA GLY A 136 1.21 -21.79 5.55
C GLY A 136 2.25 -21.02 6.38
N ARG A 137 1.84 -20.03 7.17
CA ARG A 137 2.73 -19.29 8.10
C ARG A 137 3.10 -20.07 9.37
N GLY A 138 2.42 -21.20 9.66
CA GLY A 138 2.85 -22.26 10.59
C GLY A 138 2.84 -21.92 12.08
N THR A 139 2.46 -20.73 12.50
CA THR A 139 2.51 -20.28 13.90
C THR A 139 1.15 -19.91 14.49
N GLU A 140 0.05 -20.16 13.76
CA GLU A 140 -1.27 -19.66 14.11
C GLU A 140 -2.23 -20.78 14.58
N THR A 141 -3.12 -20.45 15.50
CA THR A 141 -4.18 -21.33 15.94
C THR A 141 -5.33 -21.35 14.93
N GLU A 142 -6.16 -22.41 14.92
CA GLU A 142 -7.36 -22.48 14.06
C GLU A 142 -8.33 -21.32 14.31
N GLU A 143 -8.41 -20.81 15.52
CA GLU A 143 -9.24 -19.65 15.87
C GLU A 143 -8.70 -18.38 15.20
N SER A 144 -7.39 -18.12 15.30
CA SER A 144 -6.73 -16.99 14.64
C SER A 144 -6.89 -17.06 13.11
N ILE A 145 -6.80 -18.25 12.50
CA ILE A 145 -7.02 -18.44 11.07
C ILE A 145 -8.45 -18.08 10.68
N ARG A 146 -9.46 -18.52 11.45
CA ARG A 146 -10.87 -18.19 11.18
C ARG A 146 -11.15 -16.69 11.26
N GLU A 147 -10.61 -16.01 12.26
CA GLU A 147 -10.74 -14.56 12.41
C GLU A 147 -10.11 -13.83 11.22
N ARG A 148 -8.93 -14.27 10.78
CA ARG A 148 -8.25 -13.68 9.62
C ARG A 148 -8.98 -13.94 8.31
N LEU A 149 -9.59 -15.11 8.14
CA LEU A 149 -10.44 -15.41 6.98
C LEU A 149 -11.69 -14.55 6.96
N ALA A 150 -12.35 -14.36 8.10
CA ALA A 150 -13.50 -13.48 8.21
C ALA A 150 -13.15 -12.04 7.88
N THR A 151 -12.01 -11.54 8.39
CA THR A 151 -11.46 -10.23 8.05
C THR A 151 -11.16 -10.13 6.56
N ALA A 152 -10.48 -11.12 5.99
CA ALA A 152 -10.15 -11.15 4.57
C ALA A 152 -11.40 -11.15 3.67
N GLN A 153 -12.46 -11.85 4.06
CA GLN A 153 -13.74 -11.81 3.32
C GLN A 153 -14.38 -10.42 3.34
N SER A 154 -14.35 -9.72 4.48
CA SER A 154 -14.84 -8.33 4.56
C SER A 154 -13.99 -7.37 3.72
N GLU A 155 -12.68 -7.55 3.71
CA GLU A 155 -11.76 -6.77 2.88
C GLU A 155 -11.98 -7.04 1.38
N LEU A 156 -12.20 -8.30 0.99
CA LEU A 156 -12.51 -8.67 -0.41
C LEU A 156 -13.80 -8.02 -0.91
N ALA A 157 -14.77 -7.78 -0.06
CA ALA A 157 -16.02 -7.09 -0.42
C ALA A 157 -15.79 -5.61 -0.83
N GLU A 158 -14.65 -5.02 -0.44
CA GLU A 158 -14.29 -3.64 -0.76
C GLU A 158 -13.69 -3.46 -2.17
N GLN A 159 -13.40 -4.55 -2.89
CA GLN A 159 -12.69 -4.54 -4.18
C GLN A 159 -13.30 -3.63 -5.25
N ASP A 160 -14.63 -3.48 -5.25
CA ASP A 160 -15.34 -2.67 -6.27
C ASP A 160 -15.14 -1.15 -6.08
N LYS A 161 -14.56 -0.74 -4.96
CA LYS A 161 -14.18 0.65 -4.68
C LYS A 161 -12.84 1.05 -5.27
N PHE A 162 -12.10 0.11 -5.86
CA PHE A 162 -10.75 0.32 -6.41
C PHE A 162 -10.79 0.51 -7.92
N THR A 163 -9.85 1.31 -8.42
CA THR A 163 -9.74 1.64 -9.85
C THR A 163 -9.40 0.42 -10.70
N LEU A 164 -8.50 -0.43 -10.19
CA LEU A 164 -8.02 -1.63 -10.87
C LEU A 164 -8.09 -2.84 -9.94
N LYS A 165 -8.26 -4.02 -10.53
CA LYS A 165 -8.20 -5.31 -9.83
C LYS A 165 -7.21 -6.22 -10.55
N LEU A 166 -6.28 -6.81 -9.82
CA LEU A 166 -5.29 -7.75 -10.33
C LEU A 166 -5.32 -9.03 -9.52
N VAL A 167 -5.26 -10.17 -10.20
CA VAL A 167 -5.21 -11.49 -9.55
C VAL A 167 -3.76 -11.94 -9.40
N ASN A 168 -3.31 -12.14 -8.18
CA ASN A 168 -1.95 -12.62 -7.89
C ASN A 168 -1.89 -14.16 -7.98
N ASN A 169 -1.82 -14.68 -9.20
CA ASN A 169 -1.54 -16.10 -9.48
C ASN A 169 -0.06 -16.42 -9.23
N GLU A 170 0.82 -15.57 -9.75
CA GLU A 170 2.27 -15.67 -9.64
C GLU A 170 2.84 -14.27 -9.47
N VAL A 171 3.77 -14.13 -8.52
CA VAL A 171 4.26 -12.82 -8.05
C VAL A 171 4.91 -12.01 -9.16
N ALA A 172 5.77 -12.62 -9.98
CA ALA A 172 6.51 -11.90 -11.02
C ALA A 172 5.57 -11.42 -12.14
N SER A 173 4.65 -12.26 -12.59
CA SER A 173 3.64 -11.89 -13.60
C SER A 173 2.72 -10.80 -13.09
N CYS A 174 2.26 -10.91 -11.85
CA CYS A 174 1.39 -9.89 -11.23
C CYS A 174 2.12 -8.55 -11.05
N ALA A 175 3.42 -8.57 -10.74
CA ALA A 175 4.23 -7.36 -10.65
C ALA A 175 4.37 -6.66 -12.01
N GLU A 176 4.56 -7.40 -13.08
CA GLU A 176 4.63 -6.85 -14.44
C GLU A 176 3.27 -6.30 -14.91
N GLU A 177 2.17 -7.03 -14.65
CA GLU A 177 0.81 -6.54 -14.94
C GLU A 177 0.52 -5.23 -14.17
N LEU A 178 0.94 -5.16 -12.92
CA LEU A 178 0.83 -3.94 -12.10
C LEU A 178 1.62 -2.79 -12.72
N TYR A 179 2.85 -3.03 -13.16
CA TYR A 179 3.67 -2.02 -13.82
C TYR A 179 3.01 -1.49 -15.10
N GLN A 180 2.54 -2.39 -15.96
CA GLN A 180 1.87 -2.02 -17.21
C GLN A 180 0.61 -1.19 -16.94
N ALA A 181 -0.22 -1.61 -15.98
CA ALA A 181 -1.43 -0.90 -15.61
C ALA A 181 -1.17 0.53 -15.13
N VAL A 182 -0.14 0.71 -14.28
CA VAL A 182 0.24 2.01 -13.72
C VAL A 182 0.90 2.89 -14.78
N SER A 183 1.83 2.34 -15.55
CA SER A 183 2.53 3.07 -16.63
C SER A 183 1.57 3.51 -17.74
N TYR A 184 0.59 2.69 -18.10
CA TYR A 184 -0.42 3.07 -19.09
C TYR A 184 -1.31 4.23 -18.61
N THR A 185 -1.70 4.20 -17.35
CA THR A 185 -2.47 5.30 -16.74
C THR A 185 -1.67 6.59 -16.75
N HIS A 186 -0.37 6.48 -16.52
CA HIS A 186 0.57 7.59 -16.57
C HIS A 186 0.76 8.17 -17.98
N LEU A 187 0.96 7.33 -19.00
CA LEU A 187 1.17 7.76 -20.39
C LEU A 187 -0.07 8.46 -20.97
N ARG A 188 -1.28 7.94 -20.74
CA ARG A 188 -2.53 8.60 -21.18
C ARG A 188 -2.72 9.98 -20.57
N ALA A 189 -2.26 10.20 -19.35
CA ALA A 189 -2.30 11.52 -18.73
C ALA A 189 -1.33 12.52 -19.38
N HIS A 190 -0.28 12.06 -20.06
CA HIS A 190 0.64 12.91 -20.85
C HIS A 190 0.09 13.24 -22.24
N GLU A 191 -0.60 12.32 -22.90
CA GLU A 191 -1.17 12.55 -24.25
C GLU A 191 -2.26 13.60 -24.24
N THR A 192 -3.11 13.62 -23.20
CA THR A 192 -4.19 14.63 -23.09
C THR A 192 -3.69 16.06 -22.82
N LEU A 193 -2.43 16.26 -22.44
CA LEU A 193 -1.82 17.56 -22.21
C LEU A 193 -1.06 18.08 -23.44
N SER A 194 -0.73 17.24 -24.41
CA SER A 194 -0.07 17.64 -25.66
C SER A 194 -1.05 18.05 -26.76
N ASP A 195 -2.35 17.81 -26.57
CA ASP A 195 -3.43 18.14 -27.53
C ASP A 195 -4.20 19.42 -27.18
N LEU A 196 -3.74 20.21 -26.21
CA LEU A 196 -4.25 21.53 -25.82
C LEU A 196 -3.19 22.61 -26.06
#